data_6ab024b5d414103c112a92fb236bdde9
#
_entry.id   6ab024b5d414103c112a92fb236bdde9
#
_cell.length_a   1.000
_cell.length_b   1.000
_cell.length_c   1.000
_cell.angle_alpha   90.00
_cell.angle_beta   90.00
_cell.angle_gamma   90.00
#
_symmetry.space_group_name_H-M   'P 1'
#
loop_
_entity.id
_entity.type
_entity.pdbx_description
1 polymer ?
#
loop_
_entity_poly.entity_id
_entity_poly.type
_entity_poly.pdbx_seq_one_letter_code
_entity_poly.pdbx_strand_id
1 'polypeptide(L)'
;MRLLFSFLTVVLMASCSTGFNGDDEAKATATQWAEAYFNCDFKDAANYATPESERWLRFAASNTTEEDLKLVNGGATASAEEYFTVANDTLRVVTVSVRNFLKATAIGALAEIQQEGTFLVPVVHRNGEWKVRMEGLPRSEKQSRD
;
A
#
# COMPACT_ATOMS: atom_id res chain seq x y z
N MET A 1 -65.51 3.24 1.67
CA MET A 1 -64.43 3.93 1.02
C MET A 1 -63.31 4.09 2.04
N ARG A 2 -62.31 3.31 1.91
CA ARG A 2 -61.13 3.42 2.76
C ARG A 2 -59.97 3.97 1.90
N LEU A 3 -59.61 5.18 2.21
CA LEU A 3 -58.41 5.83 1.64
C LEU A 3 -57.17 5.19 2.28
N LEU A 4 -56.46 4.41 1.48
CA LEU A 4 -55.13 3.95 1.80
C LEU A 4 -54.14 5.04 1.52
N PHE A 5 -53.72 5.73 2.55
CA PHE A 5 -52.55 6.62 2.49
C PHE A 5 -51.29 5.75 2.42
N SER A 6 -50.74 5.65 1.24
CA SER A 6 -49.40 5.06 1.04
C SER A 6 -48.38 6.07 1.53
N PHE A 7 -47.81 5.81 2.69
CA PHE A 7 -46.65 6.55 3.18
C PHE A 7 -45.44 6.09 2.40
N LEU A 8 -45.06 6.89 1.40
CA LEU A 8 -43.79 6.74 0.70
C LEU A 8 -42.68 7.27 1.64
N THR A 9 -42.09 6.38 2.40
CA THR A 9 -40.93 6.70 3.23
C THR A 9 -39.73 6.88 2.30
N VAL A 10 -39.42 8.11 1.96
CA VAL A 10 -38.16 8.47 1.32
C VAL A 10 -37.07 8.34 2.38
N VAL A 11 -36.37 7.23 2.36
CA VAL A 11 -35.13 7.09 3.11
C VAL A 11 -34.09 7.96 2.44
N LEU A 12 -33.93 9.17 2.93
CA LEU A 12 -32.76 10.00 2.66
C LEU A 12 -31.57 9.26 3.26
N MET A 13 -30.86 8.54 2.41
CA MET A 13 -29.49 8.12 2.72
C MET A 13 -28.69 9.42 2.83
N ALA A 14 -28.62 9.96 4.03
CA ALA A 14 -27.60 10.92 4.38
C ALA A 14 -26.27 10.18 4.24
N SER A 15 -25.64 10.31 3.08
CA SER A 15 -24.24 9.98 2.96
C SER A 15 -23.50 10.96 3.87
N CYS A 16 -23.29 10.56 5.09
CA CYS A 16 -22.26 11.16 5.92
C CYS A 16 -20.95 10.93 5.18
N SER A 17 -20.56 11.86 4.36
CA SER A 17 -19.17 12.07 4.02
C SER A 17 -18.50 12.55 5.32
N THR A 18 -18.24 11.63 6.23
CA THR A 18 -17.22 11.85 7.24
C THR A 18 -15.97 12.13 6.44
N GLY A 19 -15.47 13.38 6.52
CA GLY A 19 -14.31 13.80 5.78
C GLY A 19 -13.13 12.90 6.12
N PHE A 20 -12.97 11.85 5.30
CA PHE A 20 -11.69 11.17 5.23
C PHE A 20 -10.72 12.24 4.75
N ASN A 21 -9.86 12.71 5.65
CA ASN A 21 -8.74 13.53 5.25
C ASN A 21 -7.99 12.76 4.16
N GLY A 22 -7.63 13.42 3.06
CA GLY A 22 -6.83 12.80 2.00
C GLY A 22 -5.57 12.12 2.52
N ASP A 23 -5.11 12.52 3.70
CA ASP A 23 -3.99 11.93 4.42
C ASP A 23 -4.29 10.52 4.92
N ASP A 24 -5.50 10.26 5.43
CA ASP A 24 -5.92 8.91 5.86
C ASP A 24 -6.07 7.97 4.68
N GLU A 25 -6.57 8.47 3.55
CA GLU A 25 -6.65 7.68 2.30
C GLU A 25 -5.24 7.36 1.76
N ALA A 26 -4.32 8.33 1.78
CA ALA A 26 -2.94 8.12 1.38
C ALA A 26 -2.25 7.07 2.26
N LYS A 27 -2.42 7.13 3.57
CA LYS A 27 -1.92 6.13 4.52
C LYS A 27 -2.50 4.74 4.27
N ALA A 28 -3.82 4.65 4.06
CA ALA A 28 -4.49 3.39 3.77
C ALA A 28 -3.96 2.77 2.47
N THR A 29 -3.82 3.57 1.42
CA THR A 29 -3.26 3.12 0.13
C THR A 29 -1.83 2.60 0.29
N ALA A 30 -0.97 3.34 0.98
CA ALA A 30 0.41 2.93 1.24
C ALA A 30 0.50 1.63 2.03
N THR A 31 -0.35 1.46 3.04
CA THR A 31 -0.41 0.26 3.87
C THR A 31 -0.86 -0.96 3.07
N GLN A 32 -1.93 -0.85 2.29
CA GLN A 32 -2.45 -1.92 1.45
C GLN A 32 -1.45 -2.33 0.37
N TRP A 33 -0.83 -1.35 -0.27
CA TRP A 33 0.25 -1.60 -1.23
C TRP A 33 1.42 -2.35 -0.58
N ALA A 34 1.89 -1.88 0.58
CA ALA A 34 3.03 -2.47 1.27
C ALA A 34 2.74 -3.91 1.70
N GLU A 35 1.57 -4.18 2.24
CA GLU A 35 1.18 -5.53 2.64
C GLU A 35 1.14 -6.48 1.45
N ALA A 36 0.56 -6.08 0.32
CA ALA A 36 0.58 -6.86 -0.90
C ALA A 36 1.99 -7.05 -1.45
N TYR A 37 2.77 -5.98 -1.55
CA TYR A 37 4.13 -6.01 -2.07
C TYR A 37 5.05 -6.94 -1.27
N PHE A 38 5.07 -6.78 0.05
CA PHE A 38 5.95 -7.55 0.92
C PHE A 38 5.50 -9.01 1.14
N ASN A 39 4.27 -9.34 0.78
CA ASN A 39 3.79 -10.72 0.64
C ASN A 39 4.02 -11.30 -0.76
N CYS A 40 4.70 -10.58 -1.63
CA CYS A 40 4.95 -10.97 -3.02
C CYS A 40 3.67 -11.13 -3.86
N ASP A 41 2.57 -10.52 -3.44
CA ASP A 41 1.35 -10.40 -4.24
C ASP A 41 1.41 -9.13 -5.10
N PHE A 42 2.26 -9.17 -6.12
CA PHE A 42 2.50 -8.02 -6.98
C PHE A 42 1.31 -7.66 -7.86
N LYS A 43 0.44 -8.62 -8.11
CA LYS A 43 -0.81 -8.38 -8.84
C LYS A 43 -1.77 -7.51 -8.00
N ASP A 44 -1.91 -7.82 -6.73
CA ASP A 44 -2.71 -7.00 -5.82
C ASP A 44 -2.05 -5.64 -5.56
N ALA A 45 -0.73 -5.61 -5.35
CA ALA A 45 0.01 -4.36 -5.20
C ALA A 45 -0.19 -3.39 -6.38
N ALA A 46 -0.32 -3.89 -7.59
CA ALA A 46 -0.57 -3.09 -8.79
C ALA A 46 -1.90 -2.31 -8.72
N ASN A 47 -2.89 -2.81 -7.99
CA ASN A 47 -4.17 -2.12 -7.80
C ASN A 47 -4.02 -0.81 -7.00
N TYR A 48 -2.99 -0.72 -6.18
CA TYR A 48 -2.70 0.45 -5.34
C TYR A 48 -1.57 1.32 -5.88
N ALA A 49 -1.03 0.99 -7.05
CA ALA A 49 0.12 1.67 -7.65
C ALA A 49 -0.24 2.41 -8.93
N THR A 50 0.56 3.42 -9.26
CA THR A 50 0.43 4.12 -10.54
C THR A 50 0.84 3.20 -11.70
N PRO A 51 0.35 3.46 -12.93
CA PRO A 51 0.76 2.67 -14.11
C PRO A 51 2.27 2.65 -14.34
N GLU A 52 2.97 3.73 -14.05
CA GLU A 52 4.43 3.84 -14.20
C GLU A 52 5.19 2.92 -13.24
N SER A 53 4.55 2.54 -12.14
CA SER A 53 5.12 1.64 -11.14
C SER A 53 5.13 0.18 -11.58
N GLU A 54 4.35 -0.18 -12.61
CA GLU A 54 4.21 -1.57 -13.06
C GLU A 54 5.55 -2.21 -13.44
N ARG A 55 6.45 -1.46 -14.05
CA ARG A 55 7.79 -1.96 -14.40
C ARG A 55 8.58 -2.46 -13.18
N TRP A 56 8.44 -1.78 -12.04
CA TRP A 56 9.10 -2.17 -10.80
C TRP A 56 8.47 -3.39 -10.16
N LEU A 57 7.15 -3.51 -10.22
CA LEU A 57 6.42 -4.69 -9.77
C LEU A 57 6.76 -5.92 -10.62
N ARG A 58 6.85 -5.76 -11.93
CA ARG A 58 7.30 -6.83 -12.83
C ARG A 58 8.75 -7.24 -12.57
N PHE A 59 9.63 -6.28 -12.32
CA PHE A 59 11.01 -6.57 -11.94
C PHE A 59 11.07 -7.35 -10.64
N ALA A 60 10.34 -6.92 -9.61
CA ALA A 60 10.26 -7.64 -8.35
C ALA A 60 9.72 -9.07 -8.52
N ALA A 61 8.65 -9.23 -9.31
CA ALA A 61 8.06 -10.53 -9.60
C ALA A 61 9.03 -11.47 -10.31
N SER A 62 9.81 -10.97 -11.28
CA SER A 62 10.79 -11.78 -12.02
C SER A 62 11.99 -12.21 -11.16
N ASN A 63 12.24 -11.56 -10.04
CA ASN A 63 13.31 -11.88 -9.10
C ASN A 63 12.81 -12.66 -7.86
N THR A 64 11.53 -12.98 -7.79
CA THR A 64 10.92 -13.74 -6.70
C THR A 64 10.81 -15.21 -7.08
N THR A 65 11.31 -16.09 -6.22
CA THR A 65 11.31 -17.54 -6.43
C THR A 65 10.16 -18.21 -5.69
N GLU A 66 9.93 -19.50 -5.98
CA GLU A 66 8.94 -20.30 -5.24
C GLU A 66 9.35 -20.47 -3.76
N GLU A 67 10.65 -20.57 -3.50
CA GLU A 67 11.20 -20.63 -2.14
C GLU A 67 10.89 -19.34 -1.37
N ASP A 68 11.02 -18.19 -2.01
CA ASP A 68 10.67 -16.89 -1.43
C ASP A 68 9.20 -16.84 -1.03
N LEU A 69 8.32 -17.29 -1.92
CA LEU A 69 6.87 -17.35 -1.66
C LEU A 69 6.52 -18.28 -0.48
N LYS A 70 7.17 -19.42 -0.41
CA LYS A 70 6.99 -20.36 0.71
C LYS A 70 7.50 -19.77 2.02
N LEU A 71 8.60 -19.04 1.98
CA LEU A 71 9.21 -18.45 3.17
C LEU A 71 8.36 -17.32 3.74
N VAL A 72 7.88 -16.40 2.90
CA VAL A 72 7.03 -15.28 3.35
C VAL A 72 5.62 -15.75 3.71
N ASN A 73 5.07 -16.69 2.95
CA ASN A 73 3.81 -17.38 3.21
C ASN A 73 2.65 -16.49 3.70
N GLY A 74 2.50 -15.31 3.11
CA GLY A 74 1.48 -14.35 3.52
C GLY A 74 1.67 -13.74 4.92
N GLY A 75 2.84 -13.91 5.51
CA GLY A 75 3.13 -13.50 6.89
C GLY A 75 3.55 -12.04 7.06
N ALA A 76 3.81 -11.31 5.97
CA ALA A 76 4.17 -9.90 6.07
C ALA A 76 2.94 -9.05 6.45
N THR A 77 3.14 -8.15 7.40
CA THR A 77 2.13 -7.18 7.83
C THR A 77 2.67 -5.76 7.72
N ALA A 78 1.81 -4.81 7.41
CA ALA A 78 2.18 -3.42 7.25
C ALA A 78 1.26 -2.50 8.04
N SER A 79 1.83 -1.41 8.56
CA SER A 79 1.07 -0.33 9.21
C SER A 79 1.70 1.01 8.91
N ALA A 80 0.88 2.02 8.60
CA ALA A 80 1.36 3.38 8.46
C ALA A 80 1.61 3.99 9.83
N GLU A 81 2.75 4.67 9.96
CA GLU A 81 3.02 5.50 11.12
C GLU A 81 2.14 6.75 11.10
N GLU A 82 1.92 7.37 12.26
CA GLU A 82 1.19 8.63 12.33
C GLU A 82 1.90 9.75 11.57
N TYR A 83 3.22 9.72 11.61
CA TYR A 83 4.06 10.69 10.94
C TYR A 83 4.17 10.40 9.45
N PHE A 84 3.94 11.42 8.63
CA PHE A 84 4.15 11.40 7.19
C PHE A 84 4.60 12.78 6.69
N THR A 85 5.20 12.81 5.51
CA THR A 85 5.66 14.07 4.91
C THR A 85 4.71 14.52 3.81
N VAL A 86 4.24 15.75 3.91
CA VAL A 86 3.49 16.43 2.84
C VAL A 86 4.50 17.15 1.96
N ALA A 87 4.72 16.63 0.75
CA ALA A 87 5.61 17.27 -0.21
C ALA A 87 4.90 18.41 -0.97
N ASN A 88 3.63 18.18 -1.35
CA ASN A 88 2.73 19.16 -1.96
C ASN A 88 1.28 18.67 -1.88
N ASP A 89 0.33 19.37 -2.50
CA ASP A 89 -1.09 19.03 -2.43
C ASP A 89 -1.43 17.63 -2.99
N THR A 90 -0.61 17.12 -3.90
CA THR A 90 -0.82 15.84 -4.59
C THR A 90 0.18 14.75 -4.25
N LEU A 91 1.14 15.02 -3.38
CA LEU A 91 2.19 14.06 -3.01
C LEU A 91 2.34 13.98 -1.50
N ARG A 92 2.25 12.77 -0.99
CA ARG A 92 2.57 12.39 0.39
C ARG A 92 3.68 11.35 0.39
N VAL A 93 4.54 11.39 1.36
CA VAL A 93 5.49 10.30 1.64
C VAL A 93 5.08 9.68 2.95
N VAL A 94 4.50 8.50 2.88
CA VAL A 94 3.98 7.77 4.04
C VAL A 94 5.08 6.87 4.60
N THR A 95 5.32 6.97 5.90
CA THR A 95 6.22 6.06 6.61
C THR A 95 5.44 4.80 6.97
N VAL A 96 5.87 3.66 6.45
CA VAL A 96 5.23 2.36 6.67
C VAL A 96 6.16 1.43 7.41
N SER A 97 5.70 0.90 8.54
CA SER A 97 6.37 -0.18 9.27
C SER A 97 5.91 -1.53 8.72
N VAL A 98 6.86 -2.38 8.36
CA VAL A 98 6.59 -3.72 7.81
C VAL A 98 7.25 -4.77 8.68
N ARG A 99 6.54 -5.87 8.93
CA ARG A 99 7.01 -6.99 9.74
C ARG A 99 7.01 -8.28 8.93
N ASN A 100 7.95 -9.16 9.24
CA ASN A 100 8.04 -10.52 8.70
C ASN A 100 8.09 -10.57 7.16
N PHE A 101 8.98 -9.79 6.58
CA PHE A 101 9.13 -9.68 5.13
C PHE A 101 10.49 -10.26 4.67
N LEU A 102 10.59 -10.56 3.37
CA LEU A 102 11.84 -11.00 2.76
C LEU A 102 12.86 -9.87 2.75
N LYS A 103 14.02 -10.15 3.34
CA LYS A 103 15.16 -9.25 3.28
C LYS A 103 15.73 -9.24 1.85
N ALA A 104 15.98 -8.05 1.33
CA ALA A 104 16.74 -7.92 0.10
C ALA A 104 18.18 -8.42 0.34
N THR A 105 18.52 -9.52 -0.30
CA THR A 105 19.86 -10.15 -0.19
C THR A 105 20.64 -9.97 -1.48
N ALA A 106 21.96 -10.13 -1.40
CA ALA A 106 22.80 -10.17 -2.59
C ALA A 106 22.43 -11.36 -3.50
N ILE A 107 22.68 -11.23 -4.78
CA ILE A 107 22.45 -12.30 -5.77
C ILE A 107 23.20 -13.57 -5.31
N GLY A 108 22.45 -14.68 -5.22
CA GLY A 108 22.98 -15.99 -4.79
C GLY A 108 23.01 -16.22 -3.28
N ALA A 109 22.60 -15.24 -2.47
CA ALA A 109 22.39 -15.44 -1.04
C ALA A 109 21.06 -16.15 -0.76
N LEU A 110 21.00 -16.90 0.35
CA LEU A 110 19.75 -17.50 0.82
C LEU A 110 18.76 -16.41 1.24
N ALA A 111 17.49 -16.61 0.87
CA ALA A 111 16.42 -15.73 1.33
C ALA A 111 16.27 -15.80 2.85
N GLU A 112 16.06 -14.67 3.47
CA GLU A 112 15.89 -14.50 4.90
C GLU A 112 14.66 -13.66 5.21
N ILE A 113 13.95 -13.98 6.30
CA ILE A 113 12.87 -13.13 6.82
C ILE A 113 13.46 -12.07 7.76
N GLN A 114 13.21 -10.82 7.45
CA GLN A 114 13.47 -9.70 8.35
C GLN A 114 12.24 -9.44 9.23
N GLN A 115 12.45 -9.33 10.55
CA GLN A 115 11.34 -9.18 11.49
C GLN A 115 10.67 -7.82 11.42
N GLU A 116 11.41 -6.76 11.16
CA GLU A 116 10.90 -5.41 11.12
C GLU A 116 11.75 -4.49 10.23
N GLY A 117 11.09 -3.60 9.52
CA GLY A 117 11.72 -2.55 8.75
C GLY A 117 10.77 -1.39 8.50
N THR A 118 11.32 -0.21 8.24
CA THR A 118 10.57 1.01 7.96
C THR A 118 10.86 1.47 6.54
N PHE A 119 9.82 1.81 5.81
CA PHE A 119 9.89 2.20 4.40
C PHE A 119 9.19 3.53 4.18
N LEU A 120 9.76 4.37 3.32
CA LEU A 120 9.14 5.59 2.84
C LEU A 120 8.42 5.30 1.52
N VAL A 121 7.11 5.49 1.52
CA VAL A 121 6.24 5.15 0.38
C VAL A 121 5.64 6.42 -0.20
N PRO A 122 6.08 6.85 -1.40
CA PRO A 122 5.48 7.99 -2.08
C PRO A 122 4.09 7.64 -2.60
N VAL A 123 3.10 8.47 -2.27
CA VAL A 123 1.71 8.31 -2.70
C VAL A 123 1.27 9.58 -3.39
N VAL A 124 0.74 9.46 -4.58
CA VAL A 124 0.29 10.59 -5.40
C VAL A 124 -1.22 10.57 -5.57
N HIS A 125 -1.81 11.75 -5.59
CA HIS A 125 -3.23 11.93 -5.87
C HIS A 125 -3.42 12.28 -7.35
N ARG A 126 -4.09 11.40 -8.08
CA ARG A 126 -4.41 11.58 -9.50
C ARG A 126 -5.81 11.07 -9.79
N ASN A 127 -6.60 11.80 -10.57
CA ASN A 127 -7.94 11.39 -10.98
C ASN A 127 -8.86 11.00 -9.82
N GLY A 128 -8.75 11.72 -8.68
CA GLY A 128 -9.56 11.46 -7.49
C GLY A 128 -9.11 10.29 -6.64
N GLU A 129 -7.98 9.66 -6.94
CA GLU A 129 -7.45 8.50 -6.21
C GLU A 129 -6.02 8.70 -5.73
N TRP A 130 -5.71 8.15 -4.57
CA TRP A 130 -4.35 8.01 -4.09
C TRP A 130 -3.74 6.70 -4.60
N LYS A 131 -2.54 6.78 -5.18
CA LYS A 131 -1.79 5.62 -5.71
C LYS A 131 -0.33 5.73 -5.32
N VAL A 132 0.27 4.60 -4.99
CA VAL A 132 1.71 4.52 -4.74
C VAL A 132 2.48 4.75 -6.06
N ARG A 133 3.44 5.66 -6.03
CA ARG A 133 4.37 5.88 -7.14
C ARG A 133 5.73 5.31 -6.78
N MET A 134 6.07 4.20 -7.39
CA MET A 134 7.39 3.59 -7.23
C MET A 134 8.40 4.29 -8.12
N GLU A 135 9.52 4.70 -7.52
CA GLU A 135 10.67 5.28 -8.22
C GLU A 135 11.84 4.30 -8.28
N GLY A 136 11.66 3.12 -7.71
CA GLY A 136 12.60 2.03 -7.62
C GLY A 136 12.02 0.93 -6.73
N LEU A 137 12.83 -0.07 -6.40
CA LEU A 137 12.45 -1.05 -5.39
C LEU A 137 12.50 -0.42 -4.00
N PRO A 138 11.57 -0.78 -3.10
CA PRO A 138 11.57 -0.25 -1.73
C PRO A 138 12.89 -0.56 -1.01
N ARG A 139 13.43 0.44 -0.32
CA ARG A 139 14.59 0.29 0.54
C ARG A 139 14.22 0.70 1.95
N SER A 140 14.68 -0.06 2.93
CA SER A 140 14.51 0.34 4.31
C SER A 140 15.37 1.57 4.64
N GLU A 141 14.94 2.39 5.60
CA GLU A 141 15.68 3.58 6.01
C GLU A 141 17.12 3.29 6.43
N LYS A 142 17.38 2.10 6.97
CA LYS A 142 18.73 1.66 7.33
C LYS A 142 19.63 1.41 6.12
N GLN A 143 19.06 1.05 4.97
CA GLN A 143 19.80 0.78 3.73
C GLN A 143 20.10 2.05 2.92
N SER A 144 19.41 3.14 3.19
CA SER A 144 19.63 4.41 2.49
C SER A 144 20.73 5.27 3.10
N ARG A 145 21.35 4.84 4.21
CA ARG A 145 22.42 5.57 4.91
C ARG A 145 23.83 5.02 4.65
N ASP A 146 23.93 3.94 3.90
CA ASP A 146 25.22 3.32 3.55
C ASP A 146 25.73 3.75 2.17
#